data_102ba267d2c5ca852d987c62e550cf4b
#
_entry.id   102ba267d2c5ca852d987c62e550cf4b
#
_cell.length_a   1.000
_cell.length_b   1.000
_cell.length_c   1.000
_cell.angle_alpha   90.00
_cell.angle_beta   90.00
_cell.angle_gamma   90.00
#
_symmetry.space_group_name_H-M   'P 1'
#
loop_
_entity.id
_entity.type
_entity.pdbx_description
1 polymer ?
#
loop_
_entity_poly.entity_id
_entity_poly.type
_entity_poly.pdbx_seq_one_letter_code
_entity_poly.pdbx_strand_id
1 'polypeptide(L)'
;MHRLQTERRTRLASDRRSETEIRVGSATNGVIPQWGAGRSLAAGLWQWVGLLAVAGAAVAADQATKAIVSSSLALGESVDVIGPLSIHHVQNSGIAFGLFPTATSGVIVLTAVAVTWMLVFFARSGGRHPILPVALGLLLGGSLSNLIDRVRLGHVTDFLDFRYWPAFNLADAFIVAGVAVLIGALLLADREPRRLKTISANPRS
;
A
#
# COMPACT_ATOMS: atom_id res chain seq x y z
N MET A 1 -61.98 8.05 -66.19
CA MET A 1 -61.43 8.62 -64.93
C MET A 1 -61.06 7.52 -63.89
N HIS A 2 -61.52 6.33 -63.97
CA HIS A 2 -61.28 5.26 -62.96
C HIS A 2 -59.86 4.61 -63.02
N ARG A 3 -59.27 4.56 -64.23
CA ARG A 3 -57.94 3.92 -64.40
C ARG A 3 -56.78 4.71 -63.80
N LEU A 4 -56.81 6.01 -63.79
CA LEU A 4 -55.69 6.83 -63.29
C LEU A 4 -55.60 6.88 -61.75
N GLN A 5 -56.72 6.60 -61.05
CA GLN A 5 -56.73 6.55 -59.59
C GLN A 5 -56.17 5.24 -59.05
N THR A 6 -56.32 4.13 -59.79
CA THR A 6 -55.78 2.85 -59.39
C THR A 6 -54.25 2.78 -59.48
N GLU A 7 -53.70 3.37 -60.54
CA GLU A 7 -52.21 3.41 -60.71
C GLU A 7 -51.53 4.33 -59.67
N ARG A 8 -52.19 5.42 -59.25
CA ARG A 8 -51.66 6.30 -58.22
C ARG A 8 -51.64 5.65 -56.84
N ARG A 9 -52.65 4.79 -56.52
CA ARG A 9 -52.69 4.07 -55.27
C ARG A 9 -51.65 2.95 -55.20
N THR A 10 -51.37 2.29 -56.36
CA THR A 10 -50.35 1.24 -56.41
C THR A 10 -48.94 1.78 -56.31
N ARG A 11 -48.65 2.97 -56.89
CA ARG A 11 -47.35 3.61 -56.71
C ARG A 11 -47.09 4.13 -55.31
N LEU A 12 -48.09 4.69 -54.64
CA LEU A 12 -47.97 5.11 -53.25
C LEU A 12 -47.86 3.95 -52.25
N ALA A 13 -48.37 2.78 -52.59
CA ALA A 13 -48.24 1.59 -51.78
C ALA A 13 -46.87 0.88 -51.97
N SER A 14 -46.26 0.99 -53.16
CA SER A 14 -44.90 0.48 -53.40
C SER A 14 -43.82 1.37 -52.79
N ASP A 15 -44.05 2.67 -52.79
CA ASP A 15 -43.10 3.63 -52.23
C ASP A 15 -43.06 3.56 -50.67
N ARG A 16 -44.17 3.23 -50.01
CA ARG A 16 -44.19 2.99 -48.56
C ARG A 16 -43.58 1.67 -48.13
N ARG A 17 -43.37 0.69 -49.03
CA ARG A 17 -42.69 -0.57 -48.68
C ARG A 17 -41.18 -0.48 -48.77
N SER A 18 -40.65 0.48 -49.48
CA SER A 18 -39.19 0.68 -49.62
C SER A 18 -38.57 1.49 -48.46
N GLU A 19 -39.39 2.22 -47.70
CA GLU A 19 -38.90 3.02 -46.56
C GLU A 19 -38.88 2.28 -45.22
N THR A 20 -39.36 1.05 -45.14
CA THR A 20 -39.40 0.29 -43.87
C THR A 20 -38.47 -0.90 -43.83
N GLU A 21 -37.64 -1.08 -44.84
CA GLU A 21 -36.51 -1.98 -44.72
C GLU A 21 -35.35 -1.26 -44.05
N ILE A 22 -35.53 -0.91 -42.75
CA ILE A 22 -34.42 -0.70 -41.88
C ILE A 22 -33.61 -1.98 -41.92
N ARG A 23 -32.59 -2.00 -42.74
CA ARG A 23 -31.50 -2.95 -42.68
C ARG A 23 -31.06 -2.98 -41.22
N VAL A 24 -31.59 -3.93 -40.46
CA VAL A 24 -30.97 -4.38 -39.23
C VAL A 24 -29.63 -4.91 -39.70
N GLY A 25 -28.68 -3.99 -39.68
CA GLY A 25 -27.31 -4.21 -40.10
C GLY A 25 -26.81 -5.44 -39.39
N SER A 26 -26.17 -6.26 -40.15
CA SER A 26 -25.32 -7.33 -39.73
C SER A 26 -24.82 -7.08 -38.31
N ALA A 27 -25.04 -8.05 -37.44
CA ALA A 27 -24.33 -8.11 -36.15
C ALA A 27 -22.85 -7.90 -36.47
N THR A 28 -22.42 -6.65 -36.42
CA THR A 28 -21.02 -6.38 -36.16
C THR A 28 -20.72 -7.17 -34.93
N ASN A 29 -19.85 -8.16 -35.05
CA ASN A 29 -19.09 -8.63 -33.91
C ASN A 29 -18.56 -7.39 -33.23
N GLY A 30 -19.39 -6.76 -32.41
CA GLY A 30 -19.01 -5.68 -31.54
C GLY A 30 -17.93 -6.27 -30.68
N VAL A 31 -16.70 -5.96 -31.02
CA VAL A 31 -15.64 -5.92 -30.04
C VAL A 31 -16.21 -5.00 -28.99
N ILE A 32 -16.86 -5.59 -28.00
CA ILE A 32 -17.23 -4.89 -26.77
C ILE A 32 -15.88 -4.39 -26.30
N PRO A 33 -15.61 -3.06 -26.37
CA PRO A 33 -14.38 -2.58 -25.78
C PRO A 33 -14.40 -3.10 -24.36
N GLN A 34 -13.41 -3.84 -23.97
CA GLN A 34 -13.22 -4.22 -22.57
C GLN A 34 -12.81 -2.97 -21.76
N TRP A 35 -13.68 -1.98 -21.78
CA TRP A 35 -13.64 -0.82 -20.92
C TRP A 35 -14.05 -1.29 -19.54
N GLY A 36 -13.11 -1.81 -18.79
CA GLY A 36 -13.41 -2.11 -17.41
C GLY A 36 -13.12 -3.51 -16.92
N ALA A 37 -12.10 -4.18 -17.45
CA ALA A 37 -11.32 -4.98 -16.53
C ALA A 37 -10.69 -3.98 -15.55
N GLY A 38 -11.48 -3.50 -14.58
CA GLY A 38 -11.01 -2.66 -13.49
C GLY A 38 -9.83 -3.40 -12.89
N ARG A 39 -8.61 -2.83 -13.00
CA ARG A 39 -7.44 -3.40 -12.37
C ARG A 39 -7.83 -3.68 -10.93
N SER A 40 -7.84 -4.93 -10.53
CA SER A 40 -8.10 -5.31 -9.15
C SER A 40 -7.15 -4.48 -8.27
N LEU A 41 -7.71 -3.71 -7.35
CA LEU A 41 -6.93 -2.93 -6.39
C LEU A 41 -6.34 -3.84 -5.30
N ALA A 42 -6.82 -5.08 -5.22
CA ALA A 42 -6.32 -6.08 -4.30
C ALA A 42 -4.85 -6.44 -4.62
N ALA A 43 -4.12 -6.80 -3.60
CA ALA A 43 -2.74 -7.27 -3.74
C ALA A 43 -2.70 -8.59 -4.50
N GLY A 44 -1.90 -8.65 -5.56
CA GLY A 44 -1.59 -9.88 -6.28
C GLY A 44 -0.45 -10.66 -5.61
N LEU A 45 -0.15 -11.84 -6.13
CA LEU A 45 0.89 -12.71 -5.58
C LEU A 45 2.25 -12.01 -5.43
N TRP A 46 2.70 -11.29 -6.46
CA TRP A 46 4.00 -10.63 -6.45
C TRP A 46 4.10 -9.50 -5.44
N GLN A 47 2.99 -8.79 -5.19
CA GLN A 47 2.94 -7.79 -4.13
C GLN A 47 3.06 -8.43 -2.75
N TRP A 48 2.42 -9.58 -2.52
CA TRP A 48 2.57 -10.36 -1.29
C TRP A 48 3.99 -10.87 -1.12
N VAL A 49 4.61 -11.41 -2.17
CA VAL A 49 6.01 -11.86 -2.12
C VAL A 49 6.94 -10.70 -1.77
N GLY A 50 6.75 -9.54 -2.40
CA GLY A 50 7.54 -8.34 -2.11
C GLY A 50 7.38 -7.87 -0.66
N LEU A 51 6.14 -7.80 -0.16
CA LEU A 51 5.85 -7.41 1.22
C LEU A 51 6.50 -8.37 2.23
N LEU A 52 6.31 -9.68 2.03
CA LEU A 52 6.85 -10.70 2.93
C LEU A 52 8.38 -10.74 2.90
N ALA A 53 8.99 -10.55 1.73
CA ALA A 53 10.45 -10.49 1.60
C ALA A 53 11.04 -9.30 2.36
N VAL A 54 10.45 -8.10 2.20
CA VAL A 54 10.90 -6.89 2.92
C VAL A 54 10.64 -7.02 4.42
N ALA A 55 9.46 -7.48 4.83
CA ALA A 55 9.14 -7.66 6.24
C ALA A 55 10.04 -8.71 6.89
N GLY A 56 10.27 -9.84 6.22
CA GLY A 56 11.17 -10.90 6.71
C GLY A 56 12.61 -10.42 6.83
N ALA A 57 13.11 -9.66 5.84
CA ALA A 57 14.45 -9.08 5.90
C ALA A 57 14.60 -8.08 7.06
N ALA A 58 13.59 -7.22 7.28
CA ALA A 58 13.59 -6.27 8.39
C ALA A 58 13.59 -6.97 9.76
N VAL A 59 12.73 -7.99 9.93
CA VAL A 59 12.73 -8.80 11.17
C VAL A 59 14.09 -9.48 11.37
N ALA A 60 14.63 -10.13 10.34
CA ALA A 60 15.89 -10.85 10.43
C ALA A 60 17.06 -9.91 10.77
N ALA A 61 17.14 -8.74 10.15
CA ALA A 61 18.17 -7.75 10.41
C ALA A 61 18.11 -7.22 11.84
N ASP A 62 16.91 -6.85 12.32
CA ASP A 62 16.74 -6.32 13.68
C ASP A 62 17.01 -7.41 14.73
N GLN A 63 16.43 -8.59 14.60
CA GLN A 63 16.65 -9.70 15.55
C GLN A 63 18.12 -10.15 15.58
N ALA A 64 18.81 -10.18 14.44
CA ALA A 64 20.22 -10.51 14.37
C ALA A 64 21.08 -9.45 15.10
N THR A 65 20.82 -8.16 14.86
CA THR A 65 21.57 -7.09 15.54
C THR A 65 21.30 -7.06 17.04
N LYS A 66 20.06 -7.26 17.48
CA LYS A 66 19.71 -7.40 18.90
C LYS A 66 20.43 -8.59 19.56
N ALA A 67 20.47 -9.72 18.88
CA ALA A 67 21.21 -10.90 19.36
C ALA A 67 22.70 -10.64 19.50
N ILE A 68 23.32 -9.97 18.52
CA ILE A 68 24.74 -9.58 18.56
C ILE A 68 24.99 -8.65 19.75
N VAL A 69 24.20 -7.59 19.88
CA VAL A 69 24.37 -6.62 20.99
C VAL A 69 24.20 -7.29 22.35
N SER A 70 23.12 -8.04 22.55
CA SER A 70 22.84 -8.70 23.85
C SER A 70 23.86 -9.80 24.22
N SER A 71 24.57 -10.38 23.21
CA SER A 71 25.64 -11.34 23.47
C SER A 71 27.00 -10.69 23.67
N SER A 72 27.21 -9.45 23.19
CA SER A 72 28.50 -8.77 23.19
C SER A 72 28.65 -7.75 24.31
N LEU A 73 27.53 -7.19 24.78
CA LEU A 73 27.52 -6.15 25.81
C LEU A 73 26.65 -6.55 26.99
N ALA A 74 27.14 -6.30 28.21
CA ALA A 74 26.30 -6.43 29.40
C ALA A 74 25.17 -5.41 29.39
N LEU A 75 24.11 -5.68 30.12
CA LEU A 75 22.99 -4.73 30.25
C LEU A 75 23.47 -3.41 30.88
N GLY A 76 23.18 -2.29 30.22
CA GLY A 76 23.62 -0.96 30.59
C GLY A 76 25.06 -0.61 30.12
N GLU A 77 25.74 -1.53 29.47
CA GLU A 77 27.06 -1.28 28.90
C GLU A 77 26.92 -0.53 27.56
N SER A 78 27.83 0.43 27.31
CA SER A 78 27.86 1.19 26.08
C SER A 78 29.27 1.29 25.50
N VAL A 79 29.34 1.32 24.17
CA VAL A 79 30.59 1.51 23.40
C VAL A 79 30.39 2.66 22.43
N ASP A 80 31.24 3.68 22.53
CA ASP A 80 31.21 4.82 21.61
C ASP A 80 31.65 4.36 20.20
N VAL A 81 30.89 4.79 19.17
CA VAL A 81 31.17 4.45 17.78
C VAL A 81 31.76 5.65 17.05
N ILE A 82 30.98 6.71 16.89
CA ILE A 82 31.42 7.94 16.22
C ILE A 82 30.59 9.15 16.68
N GLY A 83 31.23 10.22 17.08
CA GLY A 83 30.55 11.45 17.47
C GLY A 83 29.53 11.23 18.61
N PRO A 84 28.26 11.55 18.41
CA PRO A 84 27.22 11.35 19.43
C PRO A 84 26.64 9.93 19.47
N LEU A 85 27.01 9.06 18.54
CA LEU A 85 26.47 7.71 18.42
C LEU A 85 27.25 6.72 19.26
N SER A 86 26.56 5.98 20.12
CA SER A 86 27.06 4.80 20.82
C SER A 86 26.17 3.58 20.62
N ILE A 87 26.71 2.39 20.80
CA ILE A 87 25.95 1.14 20.93
C ILE A 87 25.80 0.89 22.44
N HIS A 88 24.56 0.97 22.92
CA HIS A 88 24.23 0.90 24.34
C HIS A 88 23.16 -0.17 24.56
N HIS A 89 23.45 -1.23 25.31
CA HIS A 89 22.50 -2.32 25.57
C HIS A 89 21.44 -1.89 26.58
N VAL A 90 20.26 -1.53 26.11
CA VAL A 90 19.13 -1.07 26.93
C VAL A 90 17.94 -2.00 26.79
N GLN A 91 17.22 -2.29 27.88
CA GLN A 91 15.95 -2.97 27.88
C GLN A 91 14.81 -1.97 28.06
N ASN A 92 13.92 -1.90 27.08
CA ASN A 92 12.78 -0.99 27.06
C ASN A 92 11.47 -1.77 27.26
N SER A 93 10.93 -1.72 28.48
CA SER A 93 9.65 -2.37 28.82
C SER A 93 8.43 -1.48 28.56
N GLY A 94 8.64 -0.24 28.17
CA GLY A 94 7.57 0.75 27.96
C GLY A 94 7.23 1.04 26.49
N ILE A 95 6.50 2.13 26.31
CA ILE A 95 6.29 2.80 25.02
C ILE A 95 7.52 3.70 24.78
N ALA A 96 7.65 4.23 23.57
CA ALA A 96 8.71 5.18 23.21
C ALA A 96 9.01 6.15 24.38
N PHE A 97 10.29 6.38 24.65
CA PHE A 97 10.79 7.20 25.78
C PHE A 97 10.61 6.62 27.18
N GLY A 98 10.38 5.28 27.33
CA GLY A 98 10.18 4.66 28.65
C GLY A 98 8.88 5.07 29.36
N LEU A 99 7.94 5.70 28.64
CA LEU A 99 6.64 6.06 29.17
C LEU A 99 5.82 4.79 29.46
N PHE A 100 5.19 4.75 30.63
CA PHE A 100 4.33 3.65 31.07
C PHE A 100 5.01 2.26 31.08
N PRO A 101 5.99 2.02 31.95
CA PRO A 101 6.75 0.77 32.02
C PRO A 101 5.89 -0.48 32.29
N THR A 102 4.66 -0.33 32.82
CA THR A 102 3.70 -1.40 33.09
C THR A 102 2.74 -1.66 31.92
N ALA A 103 2.84 -0.92 30.81
CA ALA A 103 1.88 -0.97 29.72
C ALA A 103 2.23 -2.01 28.63
N THR A 104 3.20 -2.91 28.85
CA THR A 104 3.67 -3.88 27.85
C THR A 104 2.51 -4.68 27.23
N SER A 105 1.55 -5.15 28.03
CA SER A 105 0.39 -5.89 27.52
C SER A 105 -0.50 -5.04 26.61
N GLY A 106 -0.73 -3.77 26.96
CA GLY A 106 -1.49 -2.84 26.15
C GLY A 106 -0.80 -2.56 24.80
N VAL A 107 0.53 -2.40 24.82
CA VAL A 107 1.34 -2.21 23.62
C VAL A 107 1.31 -3.42 22.71
N ILE A 108 1.39 -4.64 23.27
CA ILE A 108 1.25 -5.88 22.51
C ILE A 108 -0.09 -5.92 21.78
N VAL A 109 -1.20 -5.69 22.48
CA VAL A 109 -2.54 -5.69 21.88
C VAL A 109 -2.66 -4.62 20.79
N LEU A 110 -2.23 -3.40 21.09
CA LEU A 110 -2.30 -2.30 20.12
C LEU A 110 -1.47 -2.59 18.85
N THR A 111 -0.26 -3.11 19.02
CA THR A 111 0.62 -3.50 17.91
C THR A 111 0.00 -4.63 17.09
N ALA A 112 -0.57 -5.66 17.75
CA ALA A 112 -1.24 -6.75 17.05
C ALA A 112 -2.44 -6.27 16.22
N VAL A 113 -3.25 -5.36 16.78
CA VAL A 113 -4.36 -4.72 16.04
C VAL A 113 -3.85 -3.92 14.84
N ALA A 114 -2.80 -3.11 15.03
CA ALA A 114 -2.20 -2.31 13.95
C ALA A 114 -1.63 -3.19 12.83
N VAL A 115 -0.91 -4.27 13.17
CA VAL A 115 -0.38 -5.26 12.22
C VAL A 115 -1.52 -5.91 11.43
N THR A 116 -2.58 -6.35 12.13
CA THR A 116 -3.74 -6.95 11.48
C THR A 116 -4.41 -5.97 10.52
N TRP A 117 -4.61 -4.73 10.95
CA TRP A 117 -5.19 -3.69 10.12
C TRP A 117 -4.34 -3.40 8.87
N MET A 118 -3.02 -3.30 9.01
CA MET A 118 -2.09 -3.12 7.89
C MET A 118 -2.17 -4.27 6.88
N LEU A 119 -2.27 -5.52 7.34
CA LEU A 119 -2.43 -6.69 6.46
C LEU A 119 -3.76 -6.66 5.70
N VAL A 120 -4.87 -6.34 6.38
CA VAL A 120 -6.19 -6.18 5.75
C VAL A 120 -6.19 -5.03 4.73
N PHE A 121 -5.59 -3.90 5.08
CA PHE A 121 -5.43 -2.77 4.18
C PHE A 121 -4.61 -3.16 2.94
N PHE A 122 -3.48 -3.85 3.13
CA PHE A 122 -2.65 -4.32 2.02
C PHE A 122 -3.40 -5.30 1.12
N ALA A 123 -4.10 -6.27 1.68
CA ALA A 123 -4.89 -7.23 0.91
C ALA A 123 -5.89 -6.55 -0.03
N ARG A 124 -6.49 -5.44 0.43
CA ARG A 124 -7.51 -4.69 -0.32
C ARG A 124 -6.93 -3.61 -1.26
N SER A 125 -5.72 -3.14 -1.02
CA SER A 125 -5.16 -1.95 -1.67
C SER A 125 -3.76 -2.13 -2.23
N GLY A 126 -3.11 -3.27 -2.03
CA GLY A 126 -1.71 -3.50 -2.41
C GLY A 126 -1.43 -3.38 -3.91
N GLY A 127 -2.44 -3.55 -4.76
CA GLY A 127 -2.33 -3.34 -6.20
C GLY A 127 -2.35 -1.87 -6.65
N ARG A 128 -2.62 -0.93 -5.75
CA ARG A 128 -2.77 0.50 -6.12
C ARG A 128 -1.46 1.16 -6.51
N HIS A 129 -0.38 0.84 -5.81
CA HIS A 129 0.91 1.47 -6.04
C HIS A 129 2.07 0.49 -5.81
N PRO A 130 3.08 0.44 -6.70
CA PRO A 130 4.18 -0.53 -6.62
C PRO A 130 5.06 -0.35 -5.38
N ILE A 131 5.05 0.81 -4.73
CA ILE A 131 5.84 1.08 -3.51
C ILE A 131 5.20 0.52 -2.23
N LEU A 132 3.88 0.22 -2.24
CA LEU A 132 3.16 -0.24 -1.04
C LEU A 132 3.76 -1.50 -0.40
N PRO A 133 4.19 -2.53 -1.17
CA PRO A 133 4.84 -3.70 -0.57
C PRO A 133 6.09 -3.35 0.22
N VAL A 134 6.89 -2.39 -0.25
CA VAL A 134 8.12 -1.95 0.43
C VAL A 134 7.79 -1.16 1.69
N ALA A 135 6.95 -0.13 1.57
CA ALA A 135 6.59 0.73 2.70
C ALA A 135 5.92 -0.06 3.83
N LEU A 136 4.90 -0.87 3.48
CA LEU A 136 4.20 -1.71 4.45
C LEU A 136 5.04 -2.88 4.93
N GLY A 137 5.94 -3.41 4.10
CA GLY A 137 6.88 -4.44 4.50
C GLY A 137 7.84 -3.97 5.60
N LEU A 138 8.38 -2.75 5.48
CA LEU A 138 9.21 -2.13 6.53
C LEU A 138 8.41 -1.88 7.82
N LEU A 139 7.21 -1.30 7.70
CA LEU A 139 6.33 -1.06 8.84
C LEU A 139 5.97 -2.36 9.56
N LEU A 140 5.54 -3.38 8.83
CA LEU A 140 5.18 -4.68 9.36
C LEU A 140 6.38 -5.39 9.99
N GLY A 141 7.51 -5.41 9.29
CA GLY A 141 8.73 -6.07 9.77
C GLY A 141 9.23 -5.46 11.08
N GLY A 142 9.35 -4.13 11.14
CA GLY A 142 9.73 -3.44 12.38
C GLY A 142 8.73 -3.66 13.51
N SER A 143 7.42 -3.53 13.23
CA SER A 143 6.37 -3.76 14.24
C SER A 143 6.37 -5.20 14.75
N LEU A 144 6.53 -6.18 13.86
CA LEU A 144 6.59 -7.61 14.23
C LEU A 144 7.84 -7.92 15.04
N SER A 145 9.01 -7.36 14.69
CA SER A 145 10.24 -7.59 15.42
C SER A 145 10.13 -7.10 16.88
N ASN A 146 9.64 -5.88 17.08
CA ASN A 146 9.40 -5.36 18.42
C ASN A 146 8.27 -6.09 19.18
N LEU A 147 7.29 -6.64 18.47
CA LEU A 147 6.25 -7.48 19.06
C LEU A 147 6.83 -8.83 19.53
N ILE A 148 7.68 -9.45 18.72
CA ILE A 148 8.39 -10.70 19.07
C ILE A 148 9.16 -10.53 20.37
N ASP A 149 9.93 -9.45 20.51
CA ASP A 149 10.68 -9.16 21.73
C ASP A 149 9.76 -9.06 22.94
N ARG A 150 8.69 -8.27 22.84
CA ARG A 150 7.74 -8.09 23.96
C ARG A 150 7.04 -9.37 24.38
N VAL A 151 6.67 -10.22 23.42
CA VAL A 151 6.01 -11.50 23.72
C VAL A 151 6.99 -12.50 24.34
N ARG A 152 8.26 -12.51 23.85
CA ARG A 152 9.27 -13.50 24.31
C ARG A 152 10.02 -13.06 25.54
N LEU A 153 10.35 -11.77 25.65
CA LEU A 153 11.27 -11.23 26.66
C LEU A 153 10.57 -10.31 27.67
N GLY A 154 9.36 -9.82 27.35
CA GLY A 154 8.66 -8.82 28.16
C GLY A 154 9.15 -7.38 27.94
N HIS A 155 10.19 -7.19 27.16
CA HIS A 155 10.79 -5.88 26.83
C HIS A 155 11.31 -5.89 25.39
N VAL A 156 11.71 -4.73 24.89
CA VAL A 156 12.41 -4.58 23.61
C VAL A 156 13.88 -4.30 23.91
N THR A 157 14.79 -4.90 23.14
CA THR A 157 16.22 -4.55 23.20
C THR A 157 16.49 -3.37 22.29
N ASP A 158 16.88 -2.23 22.88
CA ASP A 158 17.33 -1.03 22.18
C ASP A 158 18.84 -0.91 22.28
N PHE A 159 19.48 -0.37 21.22
CA PHE A 159 20.94 -0.34 21.17
C PHE A 159 21.56 0.83 20.42
N LEU A 160 20.80 1.55 19.57
CA LEU A 160 21.26 2.78 18.92
C LEU A 160 21.00 3.96 19.84
N ASP A 161 22.03 4.47 20.46
CA ASP A 161 21.94 5.59 21.41
C ASP A 161 22.63 6.82 20.84
N PHE A 162 21.88 7.91 20.72
CA PHE A 162 22.39 9.23 20.40
C PHE A 162 22.31 10.10 21.66
N ARG A 163 23.38 10.77 22.02
CA ARG A 163 23.53 11.54 23.26
C ARG A 163 22.32 12.40 23.69
N TYR A 164 21.47 12.81 22.73
CA TYR A 164 20.31 13.67 22.96
C TYR A 164 18.99 13.05 22.55
N TRP A 165 18.99 11.74 22.23
CA TRP A 165 17.82 11.00 21.79
C TRP A 165 17.74 9.67 22.55
N PRO A 166 16.54 9.24 22.95
CA PRO A 166 16.40 7.94 23.58
C PRO A 166 16.94 6.81 22.71
N ALA A 167 17.52 5.77 23.33
CA ALA A 167 17.97 4.61 22.62
C ALA A 167 16.81 3.97 21.85
N PHE A 168 17.10 3.44 20.65
CA PHE A 168 16.16 2.75 19.77
C PHE A 168 16.88 1.59 19.05
N ASN A 169 16.16 0.86 18.18
CA ASN A 169 16.68 -0.29 17.46
C ASN A 169 16.43 -0.19 15.95
N LEU A 170 16.87 -1.19 15.17
CA LEU A 170 16.63 -1.20 13.73
C LEU A 170 15.15 -1.34 13.36
N ALA A 171 14.34 -2.03 14.18
CA ALA A 171 12.91 -2.14 13.93
C ALA A 171 12.22 -0.77 13.94
N ASP A 172 12.61 0.11 14.87
CA ASP A 172 12.10 1.49 14.95
C ASP A 172 12.54 2.31 13.72
N ALA A 173 13.80 2.15 13.30
CA ALA A 173 14.30 2.77 12.08
C ALA A 173 13.51 2.30 10.83
N PHE A 174 13.18 1.02 10.74
CA PHE A 174 12.36 0.49 9.65
C PHE A 174 10.92 1.02 9.68
N ILE A 175 10.33 1.15 10.86
CA ILE A 175 8.99 1.77 11.01
C ILE A 175 9.03 3.21 10.49
N VAL A 176 10.01 4.01 10.94
CA VAL A 176 10.16 5.40 10.49
C VAL A 176 10.41 5.49 8.98
N ALA A 177 11.28 4.64 8.44
CA ALA A 177 11.55 4.57 7.01
C ALA A 177 10.30 4.19 6.20
N GLY A 178 9.53 3.20 6.68
CA GLY A 178 8.27 2.78 6.05
C GLY A 178 7.23 3.91 6.01
N VAL A 179 7.08 4.65 7.12
CA VAL A 179 6.22 5.85 7.17
C VAL A 179 6.70 6.91 6.19
N ALA A 180 8.00 7.20 6.16
CA ALA A 180 8.58 8.21 5.27
C ALA A 180 8.35 7.84 3.78
N VAL A 181 8.55 6.57 3.42
CA VAL A 181 8.27 6.06 2.06
C VAL A 181 6.79 6.20 1.71
N LEU A 182 5.88 5.87 2.65
CA LEU A 182 4.44 5.96 2.43
C LEU A 182 4.00 7.42 2.22
N ILE A 183 4.47 8.32 3.08
CA ILE A 183 4.17 9.76 2.96
C ILE A 183 4.76 10.32 1.65
N GLY A 184 6.00 9.97 1.33
CA GLY A 184 6.64 10.37 0.07
C GLY A 184 5.84 9.94 -1.16
N ALA A 185 5.37 8.70 -1.17
CA ALA A 185 4.52 8.18 -2.25
C ALA A 185 3.19 8.96 -2.39
N LEU A 186 2.56 9.30 -1.27
CA LEU A 186 1.32 10.10 -1.27
C LEU A 186 1.54 11.51 -1.80
N LEU A 187 2.61 12.19 -1.35
CA LEU A 187 2.93 13.55 -1.79
C LEU A 187 3.32 13.61 -3.27
N LEU A 188 3.96 12.57 -3.81
CA LEU A 188 4.30 12.49 -5.23
C LEU A 188 3.07 12.19 -6.08
N ALA A 189 2.16 11.33 -5.61
CA ALA A 189 0.92 11.03 -6.31
C ALA A 189 0.01 12.26 -6.48
N ASP A 190 0.02 13.17 -5.51
CA ASP A 190 -0.78 14.40 -5.53
C ASP A 190 -0.20 15.48 -6.49
N ARG A 191 1.07 15.32 -6.90
CA ARG A 191 1.76 16.26 -7.81
C ARG A 191 1.55 15.97 -9.30
N GLU A 192 0.93 14.84 -9.69
CA GLU A 192 0.57 14.61 -11.09
C GLU A 192 -0.53 15.61 -11.51
N PRO A 193 -0.22 16.60 -12.37
CA PRO A 193 -1.22 17.60 -12.75
C PRO A 193 -2.34 16.94 -13.54
N ARG A 194 -3.58 17.35 -13.27
CA ARG A 194 -4.81 17.10 -14.06
C ARG A 194 -4.68 17.60 -15.52
N ARG A 195 -3.67 17.14 -16.26
CA ARG A 195 -3.36 17.63 -17.61
C ARG A 195 -4.30 17.15 -18.72
N LEU A 196 -5.38 16.43 -18.45
CA LEU A 196 -6.18 15.82 -19.51
C LEU A 196 -7.66 16.23 -19.57
N LYS A 197 -8.06 17.37 -19.03
CA LYS A 197 -9.46 17.83 -19.17
C LYS A 197 -9.67 19.06 -20.09
N THR A 198 -8.65 19.53 -20.80
CA THR A 198 -8.77 20.77 -21.59
C THR A 198 -8.74 20.57 -23.11
N ILE A 199 -8.88 19.36 -23.64
CA ILE A 199 -8.84 19.12 -25.10
C ILE A 199 -10.18 18.58 -25.62
N SER A 200 -11.30 18.91 -25.03
CA SER A 200 -12.60 18.57 -25.63
C SER A 200 -13.63 19.67 -25.44
N ALA A 201 -13.27 20.90 -25.70
CA ALA A 201 -14.23 21.99 -25.86
C ALA A 201 -13.82 22.83 -27.06
N ASN A 202 -13.95 22.25 -28.27
CA ASN A 202 -14.05 23.04 -29.48
C ASN A 202 -15.42 22.76 -30.10
N PRO A 203 -16.45 23.57 -29.87
CA PRO A 203 -17.66 23.55 -30.63
C PRO A 203 -17.33 24.18 -31.99
N ARG A 204 -17.31 23.39 -33.04
CA ARG A 204 -17.33 23.92 -34.42
C ARG A 204 -18.67 24.61 -34.60
N SER A 205 -18.59 25.92 -34.75
CA SER A 205 -19.54 26.77 -35.46
C SER A 205 -19.63 26.34 -36.95
#